data_a2f92eaa8872c53e91030b31391a36c3
#
_entry.id   a2f92eaa8872c53e91030b31391a36c3
#
_cell.length_a   1.000
_cell.length_b   1.000
_cell.length_c   1.000
_cell.angle_alpha   90.00
_cell.angle_beta   90.00
_cell.angle_gamma   90.00
#
_symmetry.space_group_name_H-M   'P 1'
#
loop_
_entity.id
_entity.type
_entity.pdbx_description
1 polymer ?
#
loop_
_entity_poly.entity_id
_entity_poly.type
_entity_poly.pdbx_seq_one_letter_code
_entity_poly.pdbx_strand_id
1 'polypeptide(L)' 'MKTLEQTIEEILDLAAAHFKVPRTGLAPGDDFYKKLAIDSLQALELLTRLENHFGIELPDYEVQGVSDFHTLATRIQARL' A
#
# COMPACT_ATOMS: atom_id res chain seq x y z
N MET A 1 -10.40 10.03 -13.73
CA MET A 1 -9.49 10.25 -12.59
C MET A 1 -9.86 9.29 -11.45
N LYS A 2 -8.87 8.70 -10.82
CA LYS A 2 -9.10 7.74 -9.73
C LYS A 2 -9.37 8.46 -8.42
N THR A 3 -10.38 8.03 -7.67
CA THR A 3 -10.66 8.58 -6.34
C THR A 3 -9.72 7.96 -5.31
N LEU A 4 -9.59 8.62 -4.16
CA LEU A 4 -8.80 8.06 -3.05
C LEU A 4 -9.34 6.70 -2.63
N GLU A 5 -10.66 6.55 -2.58
CA GLU A 5 -11.30 5.28 -2.23
C GLU A 5 -10.93 4.17 -3.20
N GLN A 6 -10.92 4.47 -4.50
CA GLN A 6 -10.50 3.49 -5.53
C GLN A 6 -9.03 3.12 -5.36
N THR A 7 -8.19 4.10 -5.07
CA THR A 7 -6.76 3.86 -4.83
C THR A 7 -6.57 2.96 -3.61
N ILE A 8 -7.29 3.22 -2.51
CA ILE A 8 -7.24 2.38 -1.32
C ILE A 8 -7.64 0.95 -1.66
N GLU A 9 -8.74 0.76 -2.37
CA GLU A 9 -9.21 -0.58 -2.75
C GLU A 9 -8.17 -1.33 -3.57
N GLU A 10 -7.54 -0.67 -4.53
CA GLU A 10 -6.52 -1.31 -5.36
C GLU A 10 -5.29 -1.69 -4.53
N ILE A 11 -4.88 -0.83 -3.59
CA ILE A 11 -3.74 -1.13 -2.72
C ILE A 11 -4.05 -2.35 -1.84
N LEU A 12 -5.24 -2.40 -1.24
CA LEU A 12 -5.63 -3.52 -0.39
C LEU A 12 -5.74 -4.82 -1.20
N ASP A 13 -6.27 -4.77 -2.41
CA ASP A 13 -6.35 -5.93 -3.29
C ASP A 13 -4.96 -6.45 -3.64
N LEU A 14 -4.05 -5.55 -3.99
CA LEU A 14 -2.67 -5.92 -4.33
C LEU A 14 -1.91 -6.48 -3.13
N ALA A 15 -2.09 -5.88 -1.95
CA ALA A 15 -1.45 -6.36 -0.73
C ALA A 15 -1.95 -7.75 -0.36
N ALA A 16 -3.26 -7.98 -0.45
CA ALA A 16 -3.85 -9.28 -0.17
C ALA A 16 -3.31 -10.35 -1.12
N ALA A 17 -3.22 -10.03 -2.41
CA ALA A 17 -2.70 -10.96 -3.42
C ALA A 17 -1.21 -11.20 -3.23
N HIS A 18 -0.44 -10.16 -2.93
CA HIS A 18 1.01 -10.25 -2.77
C HIS A 18 1.40 -11.11 -1.58
N PHE A 19 0.72 -10.95 -0.46
CA PHE A 19 1.03 -11.68 0.77
C PHE A 19 0.13 -12.90 0.97
N LYS A 20 -0.77 -13.18 0.02
CA LYS A 20 -1.65 -14.37 0.04
C LYS A 20 -2.50 -14.44 1.30
N VAL A 21 -3.10 -13.30 1.65
CA VAL A 21 -4.03 -13.22 2.79
C VAL A 21 -5.42 -12.84 2.27
N PRO A 22 -6.50 -13.16 3.02
CA PRO A 22 -7.85 -12.78 2.60
C PRO A 22 -8.00 -11.26 2.53
N ARG A 23 -8.56 -10.76 1.42
CA ARG A 23 -8.83 -9.33 1.26
C ARG A 23 -9.72 -8.78 2.37
N THR A 24 -10.69 -9.56 2.81
CA THR A 24 -11.62 -9.16 3.87
C THR A 24 -10.95 -8.97 5.23
N GLY A 25 -9.74 -9.49 5.40
CA GLY A 25 -8.96 -9.29 6.62
C GLY A 25 -8.19 -7.99 6.67
N LEU A 26 -8.24 -7.17 5.61
CA LEU A 26 -7.49 -5.93 5.54
C LEU A 26 -8.43 -4.73 5.53
N ALA A 27 -8.09 -3.70 6.30
CA ALA A 27 -8.82 -2.44 6.35
C ALA A 27 -7.86 -1.26 6.15
N PRO A 28 -8.36 -0.11 5.66
CA PRO A 28 -7.49 1.04 5.37
C PRO A 28 -6.68 1.54 6.56
N GLY A 29 -7.24 1.47 7.77
CA GLY A 29 -6.57 1.93 8.99
C GLY A 29 -5.60 0.93 9.60
N ASP A 30 -5.47 -0.26 9.04
CA ASP A 30 -4.59 -1.27 9.58
C ASP A 30 -3.13 -0.89 9.41
N ASP A 31 -2.34 -1.13 10.45
CA ASP A 31 -0.87 -1.07 10.37
C ASP A 31 -0.43 -2.32 9.59
N PHE A 32 0.05 -2.11 8.37
CA PHE A 32 0.37 -3.24 7.50
C PHE A 32 1.55 -4.07 8.01
N TYR A 33 2.48 -3.49 8.77
CA TYR A 33 3.56 -4.27 9.38
C TYR A 33 3.03 -5.27 10.39
N LYS A 34 2.10 -4.83 11.24
CA LYS A 34 1.50 -5.68 12.26
C LYS A 34 0.48 -6.65 11.67
N LYS A 35 -0.39 -6.12 10.83
CA LYS A 35 -1.48 -6.91 10.25
C LYS A 35 -0.97 -8.05 9.37
N LEU A 36 0.06 -7.78 8.58
CA LEU A 36 0.64 -8.76 7.66
C LEU A 36 1.85 -9.49 8.27
N ALA A 37 2.28 -9.10 9.45
CA ALA A 37 3.46 -9.64 10.12
C ALA A 37 4.69 -9.61 9.21
N ILE A 38 4.93 -8.47 8.56
CA ILE A 38 6.01 -8.31 7.60
C ILE A 38 7.09 -7.38 8.14
N ASP A 39 8.28 -7.50 7.56
CA ASP A 39 9.40 -6.62 7.87
C ASP A 39 9.56 -5.53 6.79
N SER A 40 10.57 -4.68 6.97
CA SER A 40 10.83 -3.57 6.05
C SER A 40 11.14 -4.03 4.62
N LEU A 41 11.83 -5.15 4.45
CA LEU A 41 12.14 -5.67 3.13
C LEU A 41 10.88 -6.11 2.40
N GLN A 42 9.99 -6.81 3.09
CA GLN A 42 8.72 -7.25 2.51
C GLN A 42 7.82 -6.06 2.19
N ALA A 43 7.83 -5.03 3.04
CA ALA A 43 7.09 -3.80 2.76
C ALA A 43 7.65 -3.10 1.52
N LEU A 44 8.97 -3.08 1.34
CA LEU A 44 9.61 -2.51 0.16
C LEU A 44 9.22 -3.27 -1.11
N GLU A 45 9.11 -4.58 -1.03
CA GLU A 45 8.67 -5.41 -2.16
C GLU A 45 7.23 -5.04 -2.57
N LEU A 46 6.35 -4.83 -1.59
CA LEU A 46 4.98 -4.39 -1.88
C LEU A 46 4.99 -3.00 -2.52
N LEU A 47 5.79 -2.07 -2.00
CA LEU A 47 5.89 -0.72 -2.55
C LEU A 47 6.34 -0.75 -4.01
N THR A 48 7.32 -1.58 -4.33
CA THR A 48 7.80 -1.74 -5.72
C THR A 48 6.66 -2.22 -6.63
N ARG A 49 5.88 -3.17 -6.15
CA ARG A 49 4.73 -3.67 -6.92
C ARG A 49 3.67 -2.58 -7.12
N LEU A 50 3.42 -1.78 -6.10
CA LEU A 50 2.46 -0.66 -6.19
C LEU A 50 2.96 0.41 -7.16
N GLU A 51 4.24 0.75 -7.11
CA GLU A 51 4.83 1.69 -8.06
C GLU A 51 4.63 1.24 -9.50
N ASN A 52 4.89 -0.03 -9.76
CA ASN A 52 4.70 -0.60 -11.10
C ASN A 52 3.24 -0.61 -11.51
N HIS A 53 2.34 -0.94 -10.59
CA HIS A 53 0.91 -0.99 -10.88
C HIS A 53 0.34 0.38 -11.22
N PHE A 54 0.72 1.41 -10.44
CA PHE A 54 0.20 2.76 -10.64
C PHE A 54 1.03 3.59 -11.62
N GLY A 55 2.19 3.09 -12.06
CA GLY A 55 3.06 3.81 -12.97
C GLY A 55 3.69 5.06 -12.36
N ILE A 56 4.01 5.01 -11.08
CA ILE A 56 4.58 6.14 -10.33
C ILE A 56 5.87 5.73 -9.63
N GLU A 57 6.59 6.72 -9.10
CA GLU A 57 7.73 6.48 -8.22
C GLU A 57 7.43 7.06 -6.85
N LEU A 58 7.79 6.32 -5.80
CA LEU A 58 7.65 6.75 -4.40
C LEU A 58 9.04 6.82 -3.79
N PRO A 59 9.62 8.02 -3.70
CA PRO A 59 10.92 8.17 -3.03
C PRO A 59 10.83 7.80 -1.56
N ASP A 60 11.95 7.39 -0.98
CA ASP A 60 12.00 6.96 0.42
C ASP A 60 11.39 7.98 1.38
N TYR A 61 11.63 9.27 1.16
CA TYR A 61 11.11 10.31 2.05
C TYR A 61 9.57 10.40 2.02
N GLU A 62 8.93 9.95 0.95
CA GLU A 62 7.46 9.95 0.84
C GLU A 62 6.82 8.84 1.66
N VAL A 63 7.53 7.75 1.86
CA VAL A 63 7.00 6.58 2.57
C VAL A 63 7.60 6.39 3.97
N GLN A 64 8.57 7.21 4.32
CA GLN A 64 9.20 7.14 5.64
C GLN A 64 8.16 7.44 6.73
N GLY A 65 8.04 6.53 7.70
CA GLY A 65 7.07 6.67 8.78
C GLY A 65 5.64 6.26 8.42
N VAL A 66 5.38 5.89 7.16
CA VAL A 66 4.05 5.41 6.74
C VAL A 66 3.91 3.96 7.17
N SER A 67 2.83 3.64 7.89
CA SER A 67 2.59 2.29 8.38
C SER A 67 1.18 1.76 8.10
N ASP A 68 0.25 2.60 7.67
CA ASP A 68 -1.12 2.18 7.36
C ASP A 68 -1.45 2.40 5.88
N PHE A 69 -2.43 1.63 5.41
CA PHE A 69 -2.82 1.67 4.00
C PHE A 69 -3.43 3.00 3.58
N HIS A 70 -4.20 3.62 4.47
CA HIS A 70 -4.85 4.90 4.15
C HIS A 70 -3.80 5.98 3.88
N THR A 71 -2.80 6.11 4.76
CA THR A 71 -1.72 7.08 4.59
C THR A 71 -0.92 6.77 3.33
N LEU A 72 -0.63 5.49 3.10
CA LEU A 72 0.08 5.08 1.88
C LEU A 72 -0.73 5.48 0.64
N ALA A 73 -2.04 5.28 0.67
CA ALA A 73 -2.91 5.65 -0.44
C ALA A 73 -2.90 7.15 -0.71
N THR A 74 -2.86 7.99 0.33
CA THR A 74 -2.78 9.44 0.14
C THR A 74 -1.48 9.85 -0.54
N ARG A 75 -0.38 9.18 -0.21
CA ARG A 75 0.92 9.44 -0.85
C ARG A 75 0.90 9.05 -2.33
N ILE A 76 0.31 7.89 -2.62
CA ILE A 76 0.18 7.42 -4.00
C ILE A 76 -0.75 8.33 -4.79
N GLN A 77 -1.90 8.68 -4.21
CA GLN A 77 -2.89 9.55 -4.85
C GLN A 77 -2.30 10.89 -5.27
N ALA A 78 -1.41 11.45 -4.46
CA ALA A 78 -0.76 12.72 -4.75
C ALA A 78 0.15 12.65 -5.99
N ARG A 79 0.50 11.46 -6.44
CA ARG A 79 1.38 11.25 -7.60
C ARG A 79 0.66 10.73 -8.84
N LEU A 80 -0.64 10.52 -8.74
CA LEU A 80 -1.45 10.06 -9.87
C LEU A 80 -1.84 11.19 -10.82
#